data_1fe702fb1762c929ac6a9481d04c634d
#
_entry.id   1fe702fb1762c929ac6a9481d04c634d
#
_cell.length_a   1.000
_cell.length_b   1.000
_cell.length_c   1.000
_cell.angle_alpha   90.00
_cell.angle_beta   90.00
_cell.angle_gamma   90.00
#
_symmetry.space_group_name_H-M   'P 1'
#
loop_
_entity.id
_entity.type
_entity.pdbx_description
1 polymer ?
#
loop_
_entity_poly.entity_id
_entity_poly.type
_entity_poly.pdbx_seq_one_letter_code
_entity_poly.pdbx_strand_id
1 'polypeptide(L)'
;AWYEHLKELLVDRGFDVGLIDPTLFTKRVNGELFVCQLYVDDIIFGSTNKAFNDEFSKLMTDRFEMSMMGEMKFFLGFEIKQLREGTFINQAKYLQDMLKRFKMTEMKGVATPMVTKCHLALDPNGKEVDQKVYRSMIGSLLYLCASRPDIVLSVGVCARYQASPKESHMMALKRIFRYLVDTPRYGIWYPKGSSFILNGYTDADWAGDKDDRKSTSGACQFLGRSLVCWSSKKQNCISLSTAEAEYVAAASGCTQLLWMRQTLKEYGVTCDKVPLLCDNESAIKIA
;
A
#
# COMPACT_ATOMS: atom_id res chain seq x y z
N ALA A 1 10.75 18.25 19.58
CA ALA A 1 11.03 17.66 20.90
C ALA A 1 11.48 16.21 20.81
N TRP A 2 10.60 15.17 20.85
CA TRP A 2 11.00 13.76 20.86
C TRP A 2 11.88 13.37 19.66
N TYR A 3 11.39 13.59 18.44
CA TYR A 3 12.12 13.26 17.21
C TYR A 3 13.50 13.93 17.17
N GLU A 4 13.61 15.22 17.50
CA GLU A 4 14.90 15.93 17.46
C GLU A 4 15.92 15.31 18.44
N HIS A 5 15.48 14.99 19.65
CA HIS A 5 16.35 14.36 20.65
C HIS A 5 16.83 12.97 20.23
N LEU A 6 15.92 12.16 19.63
CA LEU A 6 16.29 10.85 19.09
C LEU A 6 17.22 10.98 17.89
N LYS A 7 16.94 11.93 16.97
CA LYS A 7 17.76 12.20 15.80
C LYS A 7 19.19 12.58 16.20
N GLU A 8 19.34 13.52 17.15
CA GLU A 8 20.66 13.91 17.68
C GLU A 8 21.40 12.71 18.22
N LEU A 9 20.75 11.89 19.06
CA LEU A 9 21.36 10.69 19.62
C LEU A 9 21.83 9.70 18.53
N LEU A 10 21.02 9.48 17.48
CA LEU A 10 21.37 8.54 16.42
C LEU A 10 22.48 9.09 15.52
N VAL A 11 22.46 10.38 15.19
CA VAL A 11 23.53 11.03 14.42
C VAL A 11 24.86 10.99 15.19
N ASP A 12 24.86 11.28 16.49
CA ASP A 12 26.05 11.17 17.34
C ASP A 12 26.61 9.74 17.41
N ARG A 13 25.78 8.75 17.16
CA ARG A 13 26.16 7.32 17.07
C ARG A 13 26.52 6.88 15.65
N GLY A 14 26.62 7.82 14.72
CA GLY A 14 27.06 7.58 13.34
C GLY A 14 25.99 7.00 12.42
N PHE A 15 24.71 7.30 12.70
CA PHE A 15 23.63 7.04 11.75
C PHE A 15 23.46 8.19 10.78
N ASP A 16 23.26 7.86 9.52
CA ASP A 16 22.84 8.79 8.47
C ASP A 16 21.31 8.92 8.46
N VAL A 17 20.83 10.16 8.32
CA VAL A 17 19.39 10.44 8.17
C VAL A 17 19.00 10.33 6.70
N GLY A 18 17.91 9.67 6.40
CA GLY A 18 17.38 9.57 5.04
C GLY A 18 17.06 10.96 4.46
N LEU A 19 17.44 11.17 3.21
CA LEU A 19 17.17 12.43 2.48
C LEU A 19 15.74 12.46 1.94
N ILE A 20 15.21 11.29 1.57
CA ILE A 20 13.85 11.14 1.03
C ILE A 20 12.84 10.93 2.16
N ASP A 21 13.23 10.13 3.15
CA ASP A 21 12.44 9.90 4.35
C ASP A 21 13.26 10.26 5.60
N PRO A 22 13.01 11.43 6.22
CA PRO A 22 13.74 11.85 7.43
C PRO A 22 13.53 10.94 8.63
N THR A 23 12.57 10.03 8.59
CA THR A 23 12.33 9.05 9.67
C THR A 23 13.11 7.74 9.46
N LEU A 24 13.82 7.61 8.34
CA LEU A 24 14.75 6.53 8.05
C LEU A 24 16.15 6.89 8.56
N PHE A 25 16.74 5.99 9.33
CA PHE A 25 18.14 6.09 9.77
C PHE A 25 18.89 4.85 9.32
N THR A 26 20.05 5.03 8.73
CA THR A 26 20.91 3.93 8.28
C THR A 26 22.31 4.08 8.83
N LYS A 27 22.98 2.96 9.11
CA LYS A 27 24.38 2.94 9.53
C LYS A 27 25.10 1.78 8.85
N ARG A 28 26.28 2.04 8.33
CA ARG A 28 27.15 1.01 7.72
C ARG A 28 28.45 0.89 8.49
N VAL A 29 28.75 -0.32 8.92
CA VAL A 29 30.00 -0.63 9.64
C VAL A 29 30.55 -1.92 9.08
N ASN A 30 31.79 -1.90 8.54
CA ASN A 30 32.48 -3.08 7.99
C ASN A 30 31.66 -3.87 6.96
N GLY A 31 30.88 -3.18 6.13
CA GLY A 31 30.02 -3.81 5.11
C GLY A 31 28.65 -4.28 5.64
N GLU A 32 28.44 -4.28 6.94
CA GLU A 32 27.18 -4.59 7.58
C GLU A 32 26.24 -3.38 7.55
N LEU A 33 24.97 -3.63 7.28
CA LEU A 33 23.92 -2.61 7.24
C LEU A 33 23.05 -2.70 8.49
N PHE A 34 22.85 -1.57 9.14
CA PHE A 34 21.80 -1.35 10.14
C PHE A 34 20.77 -0.36 9.60
N VAL A 35 19.49 -0.68 9.75
CA VAL A 35 18.37 0.16 9.36
C VAL A 35 17.47 0.38 10.55
N CYS A 36 17.03 1.62 10.74
CA CYS A 36 16.07 2.01 11.76
C CYS A 36 15.03 2.93 11.13
N GLN A 37 13.77 2.59 11.24
CA GLN A 37 12.63 3.37 10.76
C GLN A 37 11.78 3.80 11.94
N LEU A 38 11.48 5.11 12.02
CA LEU A 38 10.63 5.67 13.06
C LEU A 38 9.20 5.84 12.56
N TYR A 39 8.26 5.57 13.43
CA TYR A 39 6.85 5.88 13.21
C TYR A 39 6.23 6.38 14.51
N VAL A 40 6.16 7.70 14.68
CA VAL A 40 5.71 8.37 15.91
C VAL A 40 6.51 7.87 17.11
N ASP A 41 5.95 7.00 17.95
CA ASP A 41 6.60 6.43 19.15
C ASP A 41 7.16 5.03 18.91
N ASP A 42 6.85 4.41 17.77
CA ASP A 42 7.31 3.07 17.42
C ASP A 42 8.62 3.11 16.61
N ILE A 43 9.52 2.19 16.89
CA ILE A 43 10.79 2.02 16.17
C ILE A 43 10.86 0.59 15.63
N ILE A 44 11.02 0.48 14.31
CA ILE A 44 11.41 -0.77 13.67
C ILE A 44 12.87 -0.69 13.32
N PHE A 45 13.65 -1.69 13.68
CA PHE A 45 15.05 -1.75 13.32
C PHE A 45 15.49 -3.17 12.98
N GLY A 46 16.58 -3.26 12.27
CA GLY A 46 17.20 -4.52 11.92
C GLY A 46 18.61 -4.34 11.36
N SER A 47 19.42 -5.36 11.51
CA SER A 47 20.78 -5.41 10.98
C SER A 47 21.10 -6.80 10.45
N THR A 48 22.07 -6.86 9.53
CA THR A 48 22.73 -8.11 9.12
C THR A 48 23.57 -8.72 10.25
N ASN A 49 23.91 -7.93 11.28
CA ASN A 49 24.67 -8.36 12.46
C ASN A 49 23.81 -8.28 13.74
N LYS A 50 23.58 -9.41 14.37
CA LYS A 50 22.76 -9.50 15.58
C LYS A 50 23.30 -8.64 16.75
N ALA A 51 24.62 -8.55 16.91
CA ALA A 51 25.24 -7.75 17.99
C ALA A 51 24.82 -6.27 17.90
N PHE A 52 24.69 -5.73 16.69
CA PHE A 52 24.21 -4.35 16.50
C PHE A 52 22.75 -4.17 16.94
N ASN A 53 21.90 -5.18 16.73
CA ASN A 53 20.52 -5.14 17.22
C ASN A 53 20.45 -5.13 18.74
N ASP A 54 21.27 -5.94 19.41
CA ASP A 54 21.32 -6.05 20.86
C ASP A 54 21.86 -4.75 21.49
N GLU A 55 22.92 -4.15 20.90
CA GLU A 55 23.48 -2.86 21.31
C GLU A 55 22.46 -1.72 21.15
N PHE A 56 21.77 -1.67 20.01
CA PHE A 56 20.76 -0.65 19.74
C PHE A 56 19.58 -0.77 20.70
N SER A 57 19.08 -1.98 20.92
CA SER A 57 18.01 -2.24 21.88
C SER A 57 18.37 -1.73 23.27
N LYS A 58 19.59 -2.05 23.75
CA LYS A 58 20.09 -1.57 25.03
C LYS A 58 20.19 -0.04 25.06
N LEU A 59 20.72 0.58 23.99
CA LEU A 59 20.82 2.03 23.90
C LEU A 59 19.45 2.71 24.05
N MET A 60 18.42 2.18 23.36
CA MET A 60 17.07 2.75 23.41
C MET A 60 16.42 2.59 24.78
N THR A 61 16.53 1.41 25.40
CA THR A 61 15.94 1.14 26.71
C THR A 61 16.66 1.89 27.85
N ASP A 62 17.97 2.14 27.72
CA ASP A 62 18.74 2.89 28.71
C ASP A 62 18.49 4.42 28.64
N ARG A 63 18.11 4.94 27.48
CA ARG A 63 17.93 6.38 27.23
C ARG A 63 16.49 6.85 27.23
N PHE A 64 15.57 5.98 26.90
CA PHE A 64 14.15 6.28 26.76
C PHE A 64 13.30 5.26 27.52
N GLU A 65 12.10 5.65 27.95
CA GLU A 65 11.10 4.74 28.51
C GLU A 65 10.49 3.84 27.43
N MET A 66 11.31 2.97 26.85
CA MET A 66 10.93 2.07 25.75
C MET A 66 11.07 0.62 26.17
N SER A 67 10.28 -0.24 25.57
CA SER A 67 10.33 -1.69 25.76
C SER A 67 10.73 -2.39 24.46
N MET A 68 11.67 -3.33 24.54
CA MET A 68 12.00 -4.19 23.41
C MET A 68 10.93 -5.27 23.22
N MET A 69 10.17 -5.19 22.14
CA MET A 69 9.08 -6.13 21.83
C MET A 69 9.55 -7.44 21.17
N GLY A 70 10.86 -7.54 20.86
CA GLY A 70 11.44 -8.70 20.19
C GLY A 70 11.15 -8.74 18.69
N GLU A 71 11.09 -9.94 18.13
CA GLU A 71 10.79 -10.13 16.70
C GLU A 71 9.42 -9.57 16.37
N MET A 72 9.37 -8.75 15.31
CA MET A 72 8.16 -8.06 14.89
C MET A 72 7.08 -9.04 14.42
N LYS A 73 5.96 -9.09 15.15
CA LYS A 73 4.76 -9.90 14.84
C LYS A 73 3.56 -9.04 14.43
N PHE A 74 3.51 -7.82 14.95
CA PHE A 74 2.47 -6.84 14.69
C PHE A 74 3.08 -5.47 14.54
N PHE A 75 2.64 -4.72 13.55
CA PHE A 75 3.02 -3.33 13.36
C PHE A 75 1.92 -2.57 12.61
N LEU A 76 1.47 -1.43 13.16
CA LEU A 76 0.45 -0.58 12.54
C LEU A 76 -0.79 -1.36 12.05
N GLY A 77 -1.24 -2.34 12.82
CA GLY A 77 -2.40 -3.17 12.47
C GLY A 77 -2.14 -4.27 11.44
N PHE A 78 -0.90 -4.41 10.97
CA PHE A 78 -0.47 -5.55 10.17
C PHE A 78 -0.03 -6.70 11.07
N GLU A 79 -0.38 -7.90 10.68
CA GLU A 79 0.19 -9.14 11.19
C GLU A 79 1.38 -9.52 10.30
N ILE A 80 2.53 -9.75 10.91
CA ILE A 80 3.78 -10.05 10.22
C ILE A 80 4.27 -11.42 10.65
N LYS A 81 4.44 -12.32 9.69
CA LYS A 81 4.99 -13.65 9.89
C LYS A 81 6.32 -13.75 9.18
N GLN A 82 7.39 -13.71 9.97
CA GLN A 82 8.74 -13.94 9.48
C GLN A 82 9.00 -15.45 9.45
N LEU A 83 9.22 -15.98 8.24
CA LEU A 83 9.48 -17.39 8.00
C LEU A 83 10.89 -17.53 7.40
N ARG A 84 11.41 -18.75 7.39
CA ARG A 84 12.72 -19.04 6.80
C ARG A 84 12.78 -18.65 5.32
N GLU A 85 11.66 -18.83 4.61
CA GLU A 85 11.52 -18.61 3.16
C GLU A 85 11.16 -17.18 2.79
N GLY A 86 10.74 -16.36 3.76
CA GLY A 86 10.32 -14.97 3.51
C GLY A 86 9.41 -14.41 4.59
N THR A 87 8.82 -13.26 4.30
CA THR A 87 7.92 -12.55 5.22
C THR A 87 6.52 -12.46 4.60
N PHE A 88 5.52 -12.86 5.37
CA PHE A 88 4.11 -12.72 5.01
C PHE A 88 3.45 -11.62 5.84
N ILE A 89 2.79 -10.69 5.16
CA ILE A 89 2.11 -9.55 5.78
C ILE A 89 0.62 -9.59 5.44
N ASN A 90 -0.23 -9.50 6.45
CA ASN A 90 -1.69 -9.48 6.29
C ASN A 90 -2.35 -8.62 7.36
N GLN A 91 -3.68 -8.47 7.28
CA GLN A 91 -4.51 -7.75 8.26
C GLN A 91 -5.72 -8.62 8.70
N ALA A 92 -5.51 -9.93 8.90
CA ALA A 92 -6.61 -10.87 9.16
C ALA A 92 -7.40 -10.52 10.43
N LYS A 93 -6.72 -10.11 11.51
CA LYS A 93 -7.38 -9.68 12.75
C LYS A 93 -8.22 -8.41 12.52
N TYR A 94 -7.63 -7.39 11.89
CA TYR A 94 -8.36 -6.16 11.54
C TYR A 94 -9.58 -6.45 10.68
N LEU A 95 -9.44 -7.30 9.67
CA LEU A 95 -10.56 -7.72 8.82
C LEU A 95 -11.68 -8.38 9.61
N GLN A 96 -11.35 -9.30 10.52
CA GLN A 96 -12.36 -9.95 11.37
C GLN A 96 -13.11 -8.93 12.25
N ASP A 97 -12.38 -8.00 12.86
CA ASP A 97 -12.98 -6.96 13.70
C ASP A 97 -13.85 -6.00 12.87
N MET A 98 -13.43 -5.66 11.65
CA MET A 98 -14.20 -4.88 10.69
C MET A 98 -15.50 -5.60 10.29
N LEU A 99 -15.45 -6.89 9.97
CA LEU A 99 -16.63 -7.70 9.63
C LEU A 99 -17.63 -7.76 10.79
N LYS A 100 -17.16 -7.93 12.03
CA LYS A 100 -17.99 -7.90 13.24
C LYS A 100 -18.64 -6.52 13.43
N ARG A 101 -17.84 -5.44 13.32
CA ARG A 101 -18.32 -4.05 13.47
C ARG A 101 -19.49 -3.74 12.55
N PHE A 102 -19.41 -4.19 11.29
CA PHE A 102 -20.46 -3.93 10.29
C PHE A 102 -21.50 -5.05 10.19
N LYS A 103 -21.48 -6.04 11.10
CA LYS A 103 -22.42 -7.18 11.15
C LYS A 103 -22.45 -7.99 9.83
N MET A 104 -21.27 -8.22 9.26
CA MET A 104 -21.10 -8.89 7.97
C MET A 104 -20.47 -10.30 8.08
N THR A 105 -20.19 -10.79 9.28
CA THR A 105 -19.50 -12.07 9.52
C THR A 105 -20.24 -13.29 8.97
N GLU A 106 -21.58 -13.29 9.02
CA GLU A 106 -22.43 -14.42 8.60
C GLU A 106 -22.95 -14.29 7.16
N MET A 107 -22.45 -13.29 6.43
CA MET A 107 -22.88 -13.09 5.04
C MET A 107 -22.31 -14.18 4.13
N LYS A 108 -23.14 -14.68 3.22
CA LYS A 108 -22.68 -15.62 2.18
C LYS A 108 -21.58 -14.95 1.33
N GLY A 109 -20.41 -15.58 1.26
CA GLY A 109 -19.28 -15.12 0.49
C GLY A 109 -19.53 -15.09 -1.03
N VAL A 110 -18.65 -14.39 -1.76
CA VAL A 110 -18.67 -14.28 -3.21
C VAL A 110 -17.25 -14.32 -3.76
N ALA A 111 -17.08 -14.85 -4.97
CA ALA A 111 -15.77 -15.08 -5.58
C ALA A 111 -15.01 -13.82 -6.01
N THR A 112 -15.68 -12.68 -6.20
CA THR A 112 -15.05 -11.44 -6.70
C THR A 112 -15.55 -10.21 -5.94
N PRO A 113 -14.67 -9.22 -5.66
CA PRO A 113 -15.05 -8.02 -4.92
C PRO A 113 -16.00 -7.10 -5.71
N MET A 114 -16.00 -7.21 -7.05
CA MET A 114 -16.87 -6.46 -7.95
C MET A 114 -17.38 -7.38 -9.06
N VAL A 115 -18.56 -7.10 -9.56
CA VAL A 115 -19.09 -7.82 -10.75
C VAL A 115 -18.34 -7.37 -11.99
N THR A 116 -18.12 -8.30 -12.92
CA THR A 116 -17.58 -7.97 -14.25
C THR A 116 -18.48 -6.95 -14.94
N LYS A 117 -17.90 -5.90 -15.51
CA LYS A 117 -18.63 -4.78 -16.11
C LYS A 117 -19.55 -4.05 -15.11
N CYS A 118 -19.09 -3.88 -13.87
CA CYS A 118 -19.80 -3.05 -12.88
C CYS A 118 -19.91 -1.61 -13.40
N HIS A 119 -21.13 -1.14 -13.51
CA HIS A 119 -21.43 0.20 -13.99
C HIS A 119 -22.14 0.99 -12.90
N LEU A 120 -21.42 1.30 -11.83
CA LEU A 120 -21.92 2.26 -10.85
C LEU A 120 -21.98 3.65 -11.49
N ALA A 121 -23.05 4.38 -11.19
CA ALA A 121 -23.29 5.74 -11.62
C ALA A 121 -23.96 6.51 -10.47
N LEU A 122 -24.14 7.79 -10.60
CA LEU A 122 -24.70 8.67 -9.54
C LEU A 122 -26.06 8.23 -9.00
N ASP A 123 -26.86 7.49 -9.78
CA ASP A 123 -28.17 6.93 -9.39
C ASP A 123 -29.08 7.98 -8.74
N PRO A 124 -29.43 9.08 -9.45
CA PRO A 124 -30.14 10.22 -8.87
C PRO A 124 -31.52 9.87 -8.28
N ASN A 125 -32.16 8.83 -8.81
CA ASN A 125 -33.47 8.35 -8.35
C ASN A 125 -33.37 7.20 -7.35
N GLY A 126 -32.17 6.75 -7.02
CA GLY A 126 -31.92 5.68 -6.07
C GLY A 126 -32.23 6.10 -4.64
N LYS A 127 -32.64 5.14 -3.82
CA LYS A 127 -32.90 5.35 -2.40
C LYS A 127 -31.63 5.75 -1.66
N GLU A 128 -31.72 6.77 -0.84
CA GLU A 128 -30.60 7.24 -0.01
C GLU A 128 -30.27 6.24 1.10
N VAL A 129 -28.98 6.17 1.45
CA VAL A 129 -28.48 5.37 2.58
C VAL A 129 -27.75 6.27 3.55
N ASP A 130 -27.52 5.78 4.77
CA ASP A 130 -26.77 6.51 5.79
C ASP A 130 -25.33 6.78 5.30
N GLN A 131 -25.06 8.06 5.04
CA GLN A 131 -23.75 8.54 4.54
C GLN A 131 -22.63 8.27 5.55
N LYS A 132 -22.91 8.38 6.86
CA LYS A 132 -21.88 8.17 7.91
C LYS A 132 -21.47 6.71 7.94
N VAL A 133 -22.42 5.79 7.84
CA VAL A 133 -22.16 4.35 7.76
C VAL A 133 -21.37 4.04 6.50
N TYR A 134 -21.82 4.56 5.35
CA TYR A 134 -21.12 4.33 4.07
C TYR A 134 -19.66 4.80 4.12
N ARG A 135 -19.41 6.03 4.58
CA ARG A 135 -18.05 6.58 4.73
C ARG A 135 -17.20 5.79 5.72
N SER A 136 -17.79 5.33 6.82
CA SER A 136 -17.09 4.50 7.80
C SER A 136 -16.66 3.15 7.20
N MET A 137 -17.51 2.52 6.37
CA MET A 137 -17.19 1.29 5.65
C MET A 137 -16.07 1.52 4.63
N ILE A 138 -16.15 2.59 3.82
CA ILE A 138 -15.11 2.97 2.86
C ILE A 138 -13.77 3.22 3.57
N GLY A 139 -13.76 4.03 4.65
CA GLY A 139 -12.53 4.31 5.39
C GLY A 139 -11.86 3.04 5.94
N SER A 140 -12.66 2.09 6.44
CA SER A 140 -12.15 0.80 6.91
C SER A 140 -11.56 -0.04 5.78
N LEU A 141 -12.17 -0.04 4.59
CA LEU A 141 -11.66 -0.75 3.42
C LEU A 141 -10.41 -0.09 2.84
N LEU A 142 -10.33 1.24 2.83
CA LEU A 142 -9.13 1.96 2.38
C LEU A 142 -7.90 1.58 3.22
N TYR A 143 -8.07 1.46 4.54
CA TYR A 143 -7.00 0.98 5.40
C TYR A 143 -6.60 -0.47 5.09
N LEU A 144 -7.58 -1.34 4.79
CA LEU A 144 -7.33 -2.74 4.41
C LEU A 144 -6.60 -2.86 3.05
N CYS A 145 -6.78 -1.90 2.14
CA CYS A 145 -6.08 -1.86 0.85
C CYS A 145 -4.55 -1.86 0.99
N ALA A 146 -4.00 -1.50 2.15
CA ALA A 146 -2.56 -1.50 2.41
C ALA A 146 -1.93 -2.92 2.44
N SER A 147 -2.72 -3.99 2.57
CA SER A 147 -2.27 -5.39 2.43
C SER A 147 -3.11 -6.21 1.44
N ARG A 148 -4.13 -5.59 0.84
CA ARG A 148 -5.09 -6.25 -0.07
C ARG A 148 -5.19 -5.50 -1.40
N PRO A 149 -4.20 -5.65 -2.28
CA PRO A 149 -4.23 -5.05 -3.62
C PRO A 149 -5.42 -5.48 -4.47
N ASP A 150 -5.94 -6.67 -4.23
CA ASP A 150 -7.08 -7.28 -4.94
C ASP A 150 -8.40 -6.52 -4.79
N ILE A 151 -8.57 -5.69 -3.75
CA ILE A 151 -9.79 -4.90 -3.56
C ILE A 151 -9.64 -3.41 -3.93
N VAL A 152 -8.44 -2.93 -4.24
CA VAL A 152 -8.14 -1.50 -4.40
C VAL A 152 -9.03 -0.83 -5.45
N LEU A 153 -9.19 -1.45 -6.62
CA LEU A 153 -10.07 -0.93 -7.67
C LEU A 153 -11.53 -0.83 -7.18
N SER A 154 -12.04 -1.90 -6.59
CA SER A 154 -13.43 -1.98 -6.14
C SER A 154 -13.73 -0.95 -5.06
N VAL A 155 -12.82 -0.77 -4.11
CA VAL A 155 -12.93 0.24 -3.05
C VAL A 155 -12.84 1.64 -3.63
N GLY A 156 -11.90 1.89 -4.56
CA GLY A 156 -11.75 3.16 -5.25
C GLY A 156 -12.99 3.59 -6.01
N VAL A 157 -13.64 2.65 -6.73
CA VAL A 157 -14.89 2.91 -7.45
C VAL A 157 -16.02 3.25 -6.48
N CYS A 158 -16.22 2.45 -5.41
CA CYS A 158 -17.26 2.74 -4.40
C CYS A 158 -17.00 4.07 -3.67
N ALA A 159 -15.75 4.43 -3.43
CA ALA A 159 -15.37 5.66 -2.75
C ALA A 159 -15.80 6.94 -3.51
N ARG A 160 -16.02 6.88 -4.82
CA ARG A 160 -16.47 8.02 -5.64
C ARG A 160 -17.82 8.56 -5.18
N TYR A 161 -18.67 7.71 -4.60
CA TYR A 161 -20.06 8.02 -4.26
C TYR A 161 -20.30 8.37 -2.77
N GLN A 162 -19.22 8.61 -1.98
CA GLN A 162 -19.31 8.94 -0.54
C GLN A 162 -20.06 10.25 -0.23
N ALA A 163 -20.18 11.17 -1.19
CA ALA A 163 -20.87 12.45 -0.99
C ALA A 163 -22.39 12.29 -0.91
N SER A 164 -22.96 11.40 -1.74
CA SER A 164 -24.40 11.11 -1.78
C SER A 164 -24.61 9.64 -2.14
N PRO A 165 -24.36 8.70 -1.19
CA PRO A 165 -24.45 7.28 -1.45
C PRO A 165 -25.91 6.82 -1.60
N LYS A 166 -26.18 5.96 -2.56
CA LYS A 166 -27.46 5.34 -2.83
C LYS A 166 -27.43 3.84 -2.51
N GLU A 167 -28.60 3.20 -2.50
CA GLU A 167 -28.70 1.77 -2.19
C GLU A 167 -27.90 0.90 -3.16
N SER A 168 -27.84 1.27 -4.44
CA SER A 168 -26.98 0.62 -5.47
C SER A 168 -25.50 0.64 -5.08
N HIS A 169 -25.02 1.78 -4.57
CA HIS A 169 -23.64 1.93 -4.10
C HIS A 169 -23.39 1.09 -2.84
N MET A 170 -24.35 1.07 -1.90
CA MET A 170 -24.26 0.25 -0.69
C MET A 170 -24.25 -1.25 -1.02
N MET A 171 -25.00 -1.69 -2.02
CA MET A 171 -24.97 -3.09 -2.50
C MET A 171 -23.61 -3.47 -3.05
N ALA A 172 -23.01 -2.60 -3.87
CA ALA A 172 -21.65 -2.82 -4.40
C ALA A 172 -20.60 -2.86 -3.27
N LEU A 173 -20.71 -1.94 -2.30
CA LEU A 173 -19.84 -1.90 -1.14
C LEU A 173 -19.96 -3.18 -0.28
N LYS A 174 -21.19 -3.64 0.01
CA LYS A 174 -21.44 -4.91 0.73
C LYS A 174 -20.91 -6.12 -0.03
N ARG A 175 -20.82 -6.09 -1.36
CA ARG A 175 -20.22 -7.15 -2.15
C ARG A 175 -18.72 -7.29 -1.84
N ILE A 176 -17.99 -6.18 -1.65
CA ILE A 176 -16.57 -6.21 -1.24
C ILE A 176 -16.44 -6.92 0.11
N PHE A 177 -17.29 -6.58 1.09
CA PHE A 177 -17.30 -7.26 2.39
C PHE A 177 -17.58 -8.76 2.26
N ARG A 178 -18.53 -9.16 1.43
CA ARG A 178 -18.81 -10.58 1.17
C ARG A 178 -17.63 -11.32 0.54
N TYR A 179 -16.89 -10.68 -0.36
CA TYR A 179 -15.66 -11.24 -0.90
C TYR A 179 -14.61 -11.45 0.18
N LEU A 180 -14.50 -10.50 1.11
CA LEU A 180 -13.56 -10.56 2.23
C LEU A 180 -13.89 -11.65 3.26
N VAL A 181 -15.17 -12.04 3.41
CA VAL A 181 -15.58 -13.16 4.28
C VAL A 181 -14.89 -14.46 3.85
N ASP A 182 -14.80 -14.73 2.55
CA ASP A 182 -14.18 -15.95 2.03
C ASP A 182 -12.65 -15.83 1.84
N THR A 183 -12.08 -14.62 1.98
CA THR A 183 -10.66 -14.37 1.76
C THR A 183 -9.95 -13.73 2.97
N PRO A 184 -10.21 -14.17 4.22
CA PRO A 184 -9.75 -13.44 5.41
C PRO A 184 -8.24 -13.50 5.64
N ARG A 185 -7.57 -14.48 5.04
CA ARG A 185 -6.14 -14.73 5.24
C ARG A 185 -5.27 -14.29 4.05
N TYR A 186 -5.83 -13.58 3.08
CA TYR A 186 -5.04 -13.05 1.98
C TYR A 186 -4.13 -11.91 2.49
N GLY A 187 -2.97 -11.78 1.87
CA GLY A 187 -1.96 -10.80 2.22
C GLY A 187 -0.85 -10.79 1.18
N ILE A 188 0.29 -10.23 1.52
CA ILE A 188 1.43 -10.06 0.62
C ILE A 188 2.58 -10.94 1.09
N TRP A 189 3.22 -11.61 0.15
CA TRP A 189 4.37 -12.45 0.38
C TRP A 189 5.65 -11.80 -0.17
N TYR A 190 6.65 -11.69 0.68
CA TYR A 190 7.98 -11.19 0.37
C TYR A 190 8.99 -12.33 0.49
N PRO A 191 9.36 -13.03 -0.61
CA PRO A 191 10.27 -14.16 -0.56
C PRO A 191 11.69 -13.69 -0.24
N LYS A 192 12.37 -14.44 0.63
CA LYS A 192 13.79 -14.25 0.92
C LYS A 192 14.64 -14.54 -0.32
N GLY A 193 15.71 -13.77 -0.52
CA GLY A 193 16.61 -13.96 -1.66
C GLY A 193 16.04 -13.54 -3.02
N SER A 194 14.96 -12.75 -3.03
CA SER A 194 14.49 -12.09 -4.24
C SER A 194 15.52 -11.06 -4.71
N SER A 195 15.65 -10.89 -6.04
CA SER A 195 16.47 -9.82 -6.60
C SER A 195 15.90 -8.45 -6.26
N PHE A 196 16.75 -7.42 -6.26
CA PHE A 196 16.34 -6.01 -6.06
C PHE A 196 16.09 -5.30 -7.41
N ILE A 197 15.57 -6.02 -8.40
CA ILE A 197 15.19 -5.42 -9.69
C ILE A 197 13.86 -4.70 -9.50
N LEU A 198 13.88 -3.38 -9.64
CA LEU A 198 12.68 -2.55 -9.58
C LEU A 198 12.05 -2.46 -10.97
N ASN A 199 10.76 -2.78 -11.07
CA ASN A 199 9.97 -2.64 -12.29
C ASN A 199 8.54 -2.25 -11.95
N GLY A 200 7.80 -1.71 -12.93
CA GLY A 200 6.42 -1.31 -12.79
C GLY A 200 5.56 -1.70 -13.97
N TYR A 201 4.27 -1.74 -13.72
CA TYR A 201 3.22 -1.97 -14.73
C TYR A 201 2.17 -0.89 -14.57
N THR A 202 1.67 -0.41 -15.69
CA THR A 202 0.56 0.54 -15.72
C THR A 202 -0.48 0.11 -16.74
N ASP A 203 -1.72 0.45 -16.44
CA ASP A 203 -2.88 0.18 -17.25
C ASP A 203 -3.92 1.30 -17.04
N ALA A 204 -4.77 1.56 -18.00
CA ALA A 204 -5.86 2.51 -17.86
C ALA A 204 -7.13 2.03 -18.54
N ASP A 205 -8.26 2.04 -17.83
CA ASP A 205 -9.56 1.96 -18.48
C ASP A 205 -9.83 3.28 -19.22
N TRP A 206 -10.18 3.21 -20.49
CA TRP A 206 -10.54 4.41 -21.21
C TRP A 206 -12.02 4.78 -20.99
N ALA A 207 -12.24 5.99 -20.43
CA ALA A 207 -13.57 6.57 -20.25
C ALA A 207 -14.54 5.65 -19.47
N GLY A 208 -14.00 4.85 -18.52
CA GLY A 208 -14.76 3.84 -17.77
C GLY A 208 -15.77 4.43 -16.79
N ASP A 209 -15.54 5.64 -16.29
CA ASP A 209 -16.53 6.33 -15.47
C ASP A 209 -17.70 6.85 -16.34
N LYS A 210 -18.92 6.43 -16.00
CA LYS A 210 -20.11 6.78 -16.79
C LYS A 210 -20.62 8.21 -16.55
N ASP A 211 -20.33 8.76 -15.39
CA ASP A 211 -20.84 10.06 -15.00
C ASP A 211 -20.08 11.22 -15.66
N ASP A 212 -18.74 11.11 -15.75
CA ASP A 212 -17.89 12.18 -16.32
C ASP A 212 -16.90 11.71 -17.39
N ARG A 213 -16.99 10.43 -17.82
CA ARG A 213 -16.16 9.84 -18.87
C ARG A 213 -14.65 9.89 -18.62
N LYS A 214 -14.23 10.01 -17.37
CA LYS A 214 -12.83 9.93 -16.99
C LYS A 214 -12.36 8.49 -16.86
N SER A 215 -11.11 8.28 -17.18
CA SER A 215 -10.43 7.00 -17.07
C SER A 215 -9.96 6.71 -15.64
N THR A 216 -9.66 5.45 -15.34
CA THR A 216 -9.03 5.04 -14.09
C THR A 216 -7.65 4.47 -14.40
N SER A 217 -6.60 5.06 -13.83
CA SER A 217 -5.25 4.51 -13.92
C SER A 217 -5.06 3.42 -12.87
N GLY A 218 -4.53 2.28 -13.29
CA GLY A 218 -3.97 1.24 -12.45
C GLY A 218 -2.45 1.26 -12.51
N ALA A 219 -1.78 1.02 -11.39
CA ALA A 219 -0.33 0.85 -11.36
C ALA A 219 0.07 -0.16 -10.29
N CYS A 220 1.12 -0.92 -10.58
CA CYS A 220 1.76 -1.78 -9.58
C CYS A 220 3.27 -1.82 -9.82
N GLN A 221 4.03 -1.83 -8.72
CA GLN A 221 5.49 -1.84 -8.74
C GLN A 221 6.01 -3.04 -7.96
N PHE A 222 6.98 -3.71 -8.55
CA PHE A 222 7.62 -4.88 -7.99
C PHE A 222 9.09 -4.62 -7.67
N LEU A 223 9.54 -5.16 -6.55
CA LEU A 223 10.95 -5.30 -6.22
C LEU A 223 11.30 -6.80 -6.31
N GLY A 224 11.98 -7.18 -7.38
CA GLY A 224 12.14 -8.57 -7.74
C GLY A 224 10.80 -9.25 -8.01
N ARG A 225 10.43 -10.23 -7.21
CA ARG A 225 9.14 -10.95 -7.28
C ARG A 225 8.09 -10.44 -6.31
N SER A 226 8.39 -9.40 -5.56
CA SER A 226 7.52 -8.88 -4.50
C SER A 226 6.76 -7.65 -4.97
N LEU A 227 5.45 -7.68 -4.88
CA LEU A 227 4.61 -6.49 -5.08
C LEU A 227 4.80 -5.56 -3.87
N VAL A 228 5.32 -4.36 -4.10
CA VAL A 228 5.68 -3.41 -3.02
C VAL A 228 4.90 -2.10 -3.05
N CYS A 229 4.28 -1.79 -4.19
CA CYS A 229 3.40 -0.63 -4.31
C CYS A 229 2.30 -0.90 -5.34
N TRP A 230 1.11 -0.35 -5.12
CA TRP A 230 -0.03 -0.49 -6.03
C TRP A 230 -1.01 0.66 -5.84
N SER A 231 -1.72 0.99 -6.89
CA SER A 231 -2.74 2.02 -6.86
C SER A 231 -3.82 1.80 -7.92
N SER A 232 -5.00 2.33 -7.66
CA SER A 232 -6.07 2.50 -8.65
C SER A 232 -6.68 3.87 -8.42
N LYS A 233 -6.56 4.78 -9.39
CA LYS A 233 -6.94 6.18 -9.22
C LYS A 233 -7.65 6.72 -10.46
N LYS A 234 -8.84 7.33 -10.25
CA LYS A 234 -9.54 8.05 -11.31
C LYS A 234 -8.68 9.22 -11.78
N GLN A 235 -8.55 9.38 -13.11
CA GLN A 235 -7.81 10.49 -13.71
C GLN A 235 -8.53 11.82 -13.49
N ASN A 236 -7.79 12.91 -13.41
CA ASN A 236 -8.35 14.25 -13.21
C ASN A 236 -8.83 14.88 -14.53
N CYS A 237 -8.30 14.44 -15.67
CA CYS A 237 -8.65 14.89 -17.01
C CYS A 237 -9.47 13.83 -17.77
N ILE A 238 -10.14 14.25 -18.84
CA ILE A 238 -10.75 13.37 -19.83
C ILE A 238 -9.69 13.07 -20.88
N SER A 239 -9.55 11.81 -21.25
CA SER A 239 -8.66 11.37 -22.33
C SER A 239 -9.46 11.13 -23.59
N LEU A 240 -8.98 11.62 -24.73
CA LEU A 240 -9.66 11.54 -26.02
C LEU A 240 -9.46 10.17 -26.72
N SER A 241 -8.47 9.40 -26.25
CA SER A 241 -8.15 8.07 -26.78
C SER A 241 -7.66 7.14 -25.70
N THR A 242 -7.62 5.83 -25.97
CA THR A 242 -7.00 4.82 -25.11
C THR A 242 -5.53 5.13 -24.90
N ALA A 243 -4.79 5.52 -25.97
CA ALA A 243 -3.38 5.86 -25.89
C ALA A 243 -3.09 7.04 -24.93
N GLU A 244 -3.97 8.05 -24.94
CA GLU A 244 -3.84 9.19 -24.02
C GLU A 244 -4.10 8.78 -22.56
N ALA A 245 -5.13 7.95 -22.31
CA ALA A 245 -5.40 7.43 -20.98
C ALA A 245 -4.23 6.60 -20.43
N GLU A 246 -3.65 5.73 -21.25
CA GLU A 246 -2.49 4.92 -20.92
C GLU A 246 -1.23 5.77 -20.69
N TYR A 247 -1.03 6.81 -21.49
CA TYR A 247 0.09 7.75 -21.30
C TYR A 247 0.00 8.48 -19.95
N VAL A 248 -1.21 8.92 -19.55
CA VAL A 248 -1.45 9.52 -18.21
C VAL A 248 -1.17 8.52 -17.09
N ALA A 249 -1.58 7.26 -17.26
CA ALA A 249 -1.27 6.21 -16.29
C ALA A 249 0.23 5.95 -16.19
N ALA A 250 0.93 5.87 -17.32
CA ALA A 250 2.38 5.68 -17.39
C ALA A 250 3.13 6.83 -16.69
N ALA A 251 2.72 8.08 -16.89
CA ALA A 251 3.31 9.23 -16.21
C ALA A 251 3.22 9.12 -14.68
N SER A 252 2.06 8.69 -14.16
CA SER A 252 1.88 8.43 -12.72
C SER A 252 2.76 7.28 -12.23
N GLY A 253 2.84 6.19 -12.99
CA GLY A 253 3.70 5.04 -12.69
C GLY A 253 5.19 5.40 -12.66
N CYS A 254 5.65 6.21 -13.63
CA CYS A 254 7.02 6.73 -13.66
C CYS A 254 7.36 7.54 -12.41
N THR A 255 6.48 8.45 -11.99
CA THR A 255 6.68 9.25 -10.78
C THR A 255 6.90 8.39 -9.56
N GLN A 256 6.11 7.34 -9.39
CA GLN A 256 6.23 6.40 -8.28
C GLN A 256 7.54 5.60 -8.35
N LEU A 257 7.91 5.11 -9.54
CA LEU A 257 9.18 4.38 -9.73
C LEU A 257 10.42 5.25 -9.46
N LEU A 258 10.39 6.53 -9.86
CA LEU A 258 11.48 7.48 -9.58
C LEU A 258 11.64 7.70 -8.08
N TRP A 259 10.54 7.87 -7.35
CA TRP A 259 10.56 7.99 -5.90
C TRP A 259 11.11 6.71 -5.25
N MET A 260 10.63 5.53 -5.65
CA MET A 260 11.12 4.25 -5.12
C MET A 260 12.62 4.03 -5.42
N ARG A 261 13.07 4.40 -6.62
CA ARG A 261 14.49 4.33 -6.99
C ARG A 261 15.36 5.19 -6.07
N GLN A 262 14.89 6.39 -5.73
CA GLN A 262 15.60 7.28 -4.82
C GLN A 262 15.62 6.71 -3.40
N THR A 263 14.49 6.21 -2.91
CA THR A 263 14.39 5.57 -1.59
C THR A 263 15.30 4.33 -1.49
N LEU A 264 15.35 3.49 -2.53
CA LEU A 264 16.22 2.29 -2.54
C LEU A 264 17.71 2.63 -2.43
N LYS A 265 18.15 3.80 -2.95
CA LYS A 265 19.54 4.25 -2.77
C LYS A 265 19.92 4.47 -1.31
N GLU A 266 18.99 4.90 -0.47
CA GLU A 266 19.23 5.08 0.98
C GLU A 266 19.51 3.74 1.66
N TYR A 267 18.90 2.66 1.18
CA TYR A 267 19.22 1.28 1.61
C TYR A 267 20.49 0.72 0.93
N GLY A 268 21.12 1.50 0.02
CA GLY A 268 22.30 1.09 -0.72
C GLY A 268 22.02 0.16 -1.90
N VAL A 269 20.77 0.14 -2.35
CA VAL A 269 20.34 -0.59 -3.54
C VAL A 269 20.32 0.38 -4.74
N THR A 270 21.16 0.13 -5.73
CA THR A 270 21.19 0.92 -6.98
C THR A 270 20.41 0.21 -8.07
N CYS A 271 19.53 0.94 -8.75
CA CYS A 271 18.76 0.46 -9.90
C CYS A 271 19.13 1.32 -11.11
N ASP A 272 19.97 0.80 -12.00
CA ASP A 272 20.43 1.55 -13.18
C ASP A 272 19.30 1.71 -14.21
N LYS A 273 18.56 0.65 -14.45
CA LYS A 273 17.40 0.62 -15.34
C LYS A 273 16.17 0.21 -14.56
N VAL A 274 15.10 0.98 -14.69
CA VAL A 274 13.81 0.72 -14.04
C VAL A 274 12.75 0.66 -15.15
N PRO A 275 12.42 -0.54 -15.67
CA PRO A 275 11.43 -0.67 -16.72
C PRO A 275 10.02 -0.37 -16.18
N LEU A 276 9.26 0.41 -16.94
CA LEU A 276 7.81 0.55 -16.82
C LEU A 276 7.18 -0.13 -18.02
N LEU A 277 6.29 -1.09 -17.78
CA LEU A 277 5.59 -1.84 -18.80
C LEU A 277 4.17 -1.30 -18.97
N CYS A 278 3.81 -1.08 -20.23
CA CYS A 278 2.50 -0.65 -20.69
C CYS A 278 2.16 -1.51 -21.90
N ASP A 279 0.90 -1.92 -22.07
CA ASP A 279 0.49 -2.77 -23.18
C ASP A 279 0.02 -1.98 -24.42
N ASN A 280 -0.02 -0.65 -24.33
CA ASN A 280 -0.43 0.23 -25.41
C ASN A 280 0.77 0.75 -26.22
N GLU A 281 1.01 0.17 -27.40
CA GLU A 281 2.11 0.58 -28.27
C GLU A 281 2.09 2.06 -28.67
N SER A 282 0.90 2.65 -28.83
CA SER A 282 0.77 4.06 -29.18
C SER A 282 1.20 4.95 -28.03
N ALA A 283 0.84 4.61 -26.80
CA ALA A 283 1.29 5.32 -25.60
C ALA A 283 2.81 5.21 -25.44
N ILE A 284 3.40 4.03 -25.68
CA ILE A 284 4.85 3.82 -25.62
C ILE A 284 5.60 4.67 -26.67
N LYS A 285 5.02 4.84 -27.87
CA LYS A 285 5.64 5.67 -28.92
C LYS A 285 5.53 7.17 -28.67
N ILE A 286 4.62 7.60 -27.79
CA ILE A 286 4.47 9.00 -27.37
C ILE A 286 5.45 9.34 -26.24
N ALA A 287 5.79 8.35 -25.39
CA ALA A 287 6.69 8.50 -24.25
C ALA A 287 8.18 8.57 -24.66
#